data_48f16c3ca4d14487ae2e59d8ced90b7c
#
_entry.id   48f16c3ca4d14487ae2e59d8ced90b7c
#
_cell.length_a   1.000
_cell.length_b   1.000
_cell.length_c   1.000
_cell.angle_alpha   90.00
_cell.angle_beta   90.00
_cell.angle_gamma   90.00
#
_symmetry.space_group_name_H-M   'P 1'
#
loop_
_entity.id
_entity.type
_entity.pdbx_description
1 polymer ?
#
loop_
_entity_poly.entity_id
_entity_poly.type
_entity_poly.pdbx_seq_one_letter_code
_entity_poly.pdbx_strand_id
1 'polypeptide(L)'
;EEVIGNWNKCLSFATGEYFILMGDDDTLDKHYLEEFYKTIQEYPESNVFHCRSNIIDENSAIISLTQSWPQRESLLDNMWHRLNGFRQQFISDFVYKRNFLIENNGFFYNKLAWASDDITAYQAMRDNGIIHINKALLNYRRSPITISSSGSVELKLQAIIYEYDWYNKFLSQCCNLQEQDELIKQIILKDLNKLKRKKNIHTLAYSGFFNGKSYF
;
A
#
# COMPACT_ATOMS: atom_id res chain seq x y z
N GLU A 1 -21.13 1.68 -5.80
CA GLU A 1 -20.24 2.59 -5.06
C GLU A 1 -18.80 2.31 -5.48
N GLU A 2 -17.99 3.36 -5.65
CA GLU A 2 -16.56 3.18 -5.93
C GLU A 2 -15.86 2.54 -4.72
N VAL A 3 -14.82 1.75 -4.96
CA VAL A 3 -14.09 1.00 -3.92
C VAL A 3 -13.65 1.91 -2.76
N ILE A 4 -13.06 3.07 -3.06
CA ILE A 4 -12.61 4.04 -2.03
C ILE A 4 -13.79 4.62 -1.23
N GLY A 5 -14.94 4.84 -1.87
CA GLY A 5 -16.15 5.25 -1.16
C GLY A 5 -16.59 4.23 -0.11
N ASN A 6 -16.47 2.93 -0.42
CA ASN A 6 -16.74 1.86 0.53
C ASN A 6 -15.72 1.84 1.68
N TRP A 7 -14.42 2.01 1.40
CA TRP A 7 -13.38 2.08 2.43
C TRP A 7 -13.62 3.25 3.40
N ASN A 8 -13.92 4.43 2.87
CA ASN A 8 -14.22 5.61 3.68
C ASN A 8 -15.54 5.47 4.46
N LYS A 9 -16.51 4.75 3.92
CA LYS A 9 -17.72 4.41 4.64
C LYS A 9 -17.44 3.48 5.84
N CYS A 10 -16.59 2.46 5.67
CA CYS A 10 -16.11 1.63 6.77
C CYS A 10 -15.41 2.49 7.85
N LEU A 11 -14.53 3.40 7.45
CA LEU A 11 -13.86 4.33 8.36
C LEU A 11 -14.87 5.20 9.14
N SER A 12 -15.94 5.64 8.50
CA SER A 12 -16.98 6.49 9.16
C SER A 12 -17.75 5.78 10.25
N PHE A 13 -17.85 4.45 10.20
CA PHE A 13 -18.49 3.65 11.25
C PHE A 13 -17.54 3.23 12.37
N ALA A 14 -16.23 3.36 12.16
CA ALA A 14 -15.25 2.99 13.17
C ALA A 14 -15.26 3.98 14.34
N THR A 15 -15.18 3.45 15.57
CA THR A 15 -15.15 4.25 16.81
C THR A 15 -13.87 4.07 17.60
N GLY A 16 -13.00 3.10 17.24
CA GLY A 16 -11.74 2.83 17.89
C GLY A 16 -10.70 3.92 17.63
N GLU A 17 -9.65 3.93 18.43
CA GLU A 17 -8.50 4.82 18.26
C GLU A 17 -7.66 4.47 17.03
N TYR A 18 -7.60 3.18 16.71
CA TYR A 18 -6.89 2.64 15.56
C TYR A 18 -7.87 1.98 14.59
N PHE A 19 -7.51 1.96 13.33
CA PHE A 19 -8.32 1.45 12.22
C PHE A 19 -7.53 0.48 11.36
N ILE A 20 -8.14 -0.64 11.03
CA ILE A 20 -7.70 -1.58 10.01
C ILE A 20 -8.78 -1.71 8.94
N LEU A 21 -8.40 -1.73 7.68
CA LEU A 21 -9.28 -2.11 6.60
C LEU A 21 -8.95 -3.54 6.17
N MET A 22 -9.78 -4.47 6.55
CA MET A 22 -9.55 -5.90 6.29
C MET A 22 -10.33 -6.36 5.06
N GLY A 23 -9.68 -7.14 4.20
CA GLY A 23 -10.36 -7.89 3.14
C GLY A 23 -11.31 -8.94 3.74
N ASP A 24 -12.40 -9.20 3.07
CA ASP A 24 -13.44 -10.16 3.52
C ASP A 24 -13.01 -11.63 3.38
N ASP A 25 -11.95 -11.88 2.61
CA ASP A 25 -11.35 -13.19 2.38
C ASP A 25 -10.03 -13.42 3.16
N ASP A 26 -9.50 -12.39 3.80
CA ASP A 26 -8.30 -12.47 4.64
C ASP A 26 -8.60 -13.01 6.05
N THR A 27 -7.58 -13.51 6.75
CA THR A 27 -7.71 -13.94 8.15
C THR A 27 -6.57 -13.41 9.01
N LEU A 28 -6.84 -13.21 10.30
CA LEU A 28 -5.86 -12.73 11.27
C LEU A 28 -5.30 -13.89 12.11
N ASP A 29 -4.03 -13.79 12.46
CA ASP A 29 -3.43 -14.64 13.51
C ASP A 29 -4.07 -14.31 14.87
N LYS A 30 -4.20 -15.28 15.73
CA LYS A 30 -4.78 -15.12 17.08
C LYS A 30 -4.05 -14.09 17.95
N HIS A 31 -2.79 -13.81 17.68
CA HIS A 31 -1.98 -12.83 18.40
C HIS A 31 -1.96 -11.45 17.73
N TYR A 32 -2.70 -11.25 16.64
CA TYR A 32 -2.69 -10.00 15.87
C TYR A 32 -2.92 -8.77 16.76
N LEU A 33 -4.02 -8.74 17.50
CA LEU A 33 -4.36 -7.59 18.36
C LEU A 33 -3.34 -7.37 19.48
N GLU A 34 -2.84 -8.44 20.08
CA GLU A 34 -1.86 -8.37 21.16
C GLU A 34 -0.54 -7.76 20.69
N GLU A 35 -0.03 -8.20 19.53
CA GLU A 35 1.24 -7.72 18.98
C GLU A 35 1.14 -6.27 18.51
N PHE A 36 0.05 -5.89 17.86
CA PHE A 36 -0.18 -4.49 17.50
C PHE A 36 -0.34 -3.61 18.74
N TYR A 37 -1.08 -4.04 19.75
CA TYR A 37 -1.23 -3.29 20.99
C TYR A 37 0.13 -3.02 21.66
N LYS A 38 1.00 -4.04 21.81
CA LYS A 38 2.34 -3.89 22.36
C LYS A 38 3.18 -2.89 21.56
N THR A 39 3.16 -3.02 20.24
CA THR A 39 3.94 -2.16 19.34
C THR A 39 3.45 -0.73 19.36
N ILE A 40 2.15 -0.51 19.42
CA ILE A 40 1.53 0.82 19.55
C ILE A 40 1.93 1.50 20.86
N GLN A 41 1.99 0.77 21.97
CA GLN A 41 2.43 1.33 23.25
C GLN A 41 3.91 1.71 23.23
N GLU A 42 4.75 1.01 22.48
CA GLU A 42 6.18 1.30 22.33
C GLU A 42 6.44 2.51 21.40
N TYR A 43 5.57 2.71 20.37
CA TYR A 43 5.72 3.77 19.35
C TYR A 43 4.45 4.63 19.21
N PRO A 44 4.01 5.32 20.29
CA PRO A 44 2.73 6.05 20.28
C PRO A 44 2.70 7.24 19.32
N GLU A 45 3.85 7.72 18.85
CA GLU A 45 3.96 8.82 17.88
C GLU A 45 3.66 8.39 16.44
N SER A 46 3.77 7.10 16.12
CA SER A 46 3.54 6.61 14.76
C SER A 46 2.07 6.67 14.36
N ASN A 47 1.79 7.09 13.12
CA ASN A 47 0.45 7.12 12.56
C ASN A 47 0.08 5.83 11.81
N VAL A 48 1.07 4.99 11.50
CA VAL A 48 0.88 3.77 10.73
C VAL A 48 1.82 2.66 11.18
N PHE A 49 1.28 1.47 11.26
CA PHE A 49 1.95 0.23 11.62
C PHE A 49 1.66 -0.82 10.56
N HIS A 50 2.55 -1.78 10.40
CA HIS A 50 2.44 -2.84 9.40
C HIS A 50 2.93 -4.18 9.98
N CYS A 51 2.33 -5.28 9.57
CA CYS A 51 2.83 -6.61 9.90
C CYS A 51 3.21 -7.40 8.64
N ARG A 52 3.99 -8.47 8.81
CA ARG A 52 4.19 -9.44 7.73
C ARG A 52 2.93 -10.27 7.52
N SER A 53 2.79 -10.76 6.29
CA SER A 53 1.64 -11.56 5.89
C SER A 53 2.08 -12.90 5.30
N ASN A 54 1.41 -13.98 5.68
CA ASN A 54 1.40 -15.20 4.89
C ASN A 54 0.54 -14.96 3.65
N ILE A 55 0.97 -15.45 2.51
CA ILE A 55 0.13 -15.53 1.32
C ILE A 55 -0.44 -16.94 1.27
N ILE A 56 -1.77 -17.04 1.28
CA ILE A 56 -2.50 -18.32 1.28
C ILE A 56 -3.30 -18.50 -0.01
N ASP A 57 -3.57 -19.73 -0.39
CA ASP A 57 -4.45 -20.09 -1.50
C ASP A 57 -5.94 -20.14 -1.08
N GLU A 58 -6.81 -20.56 -1.99
CA GLU A 58 -8.24 -20.74 -1.74
C GLU A 58 -8.56 -21.78 -0.65
N ASN A 59 -7.66 -22.73 -0.41
CA ASN A 59 -7.77 -23.79 0.60
C ASN A 59 -7.12 -23.39 1.93
N SER A 60 -6.65 -22.14 2.07
CA SER A 60 -5.90 -21.64 3.22
C SER A 60 -4.53 -22.30 3.43
N ALA A 61 -3.96 -22.92 2.42
CA ALA A 61 -2.60 -23.42 2.46
C ALA A 61 -1.60 -22.28 2.22
N ILE A 62 -0.54 -22.20 3.03
CA ILE A 62 0.49 -21.16 2.89
C ILE A 62 1.30 -21.41 1.62
N ILE A 63 1.28 -20.44 0.68
CA ILE A 63 2.04 -20.45 -0.57
C ILE A 63 3.39 -19.76 -0.38
N SER A 64 3.42 -18.64 0.34
CA SER A 64 4.63 -17.86 0.57
C SER A 64 4.47 -16.91 1.77
N LEU A 65 5.55 -16.23 2.11
CA LEU A 65 5.61 -15.26 3.19
C LEU A 65 6.17 -13.94 2.63
N THR A 66 5.60 -12.80 3.01
CA THR A 66 6.15 -11.50 2.64
C THR A 66 7.54 -11.28 3.26
N GLN A 67 8.30 -10.35 2.69
CA GLN A 67 9.67 -10.06 3.13
C GLN A 67 9.69 -9.52 4.57
N SER A 68 10.83 -9.63 5.25
CA SER A 68 11.05 -8.94 6.52
C SER A 68 11.44 -7.49 6.28
N TRP A 69 11.14 -6.63 7.26
CA TRP A 69 11.34 -5.20 7.21
C TRP A 69 12.14 -4.74 8.43
N PRO A 70 12.87 -3.63 8.38
CA PRO A 70 13.40 -3.03 9.60
C PRO A 70 12.24 -2.65 10.53
N GLN A 71 12.44 -2.72 11.84
CA GLN A 71 11.38 -2.39 12.81
C GLN A 71 10.86 -0.96 12.61
N ARG A 72 11.75 -0.01 12.35
CA ARG A 72 11.41 1.37 11.99
C ARG A 72 12.01 1.71 10.64
N GLU A 73 11.20 2.31 9.78
CA GLU A 73 11.61 2.67 8.42
C GLU A 73 11.12 4.08 8.07
N SER A 74 11.96 4.86 7.38
CA SER A 74 11.55 6.16 6.88
C SER A 74 10.55 6.03 5.73
N LEU A 75 9.78 7.07 5.49
CA LEU A 75 8.89 7.17 4.32
C LEU A 75 9.62 6.89 3.02
N LEU A 76 10.78 7.51 2.82
CA LEU A 76 11.47 7.47 1.53
C LEU A 76 12.14 6.12 1.29
N ASP A 77 12.64 5.48 2.34
CA ASP A 77 13.20 4.13 2.27
C ASP A 77 12.10 3.11 1.94
N ASN A 78 10.96 3.20 2.62
CA ASN A 78 9.79 2.38 2.33
C ASN A 78 9.33 2.56 0.88
N MET A 79 9.14 3.81 0.44
CA MET A 79 8.71 4.15 -0.91
C MET A 79 9.68 3.62 -1.98
N TRP A 80 10.99 3.76 -1.77
CA TRP A 80 11.99 3.26 -2.69
C TRP A 80 11.93 1.74 -2.85
N HIS A 81 11.86 1.01 -1.75
CA HIS A 81 11.75 -0.46 -1.76
C HIS A 81 10.46 -0.92 -2.45
N ARG A 82 9.35 -0.25 -2.16
CA ARG A 82 8.04 -0.59 -2.73
C ARG A 82 7.98 -0.32 -4.23
N LEU A 83 8.43 0.85 -4.68
CA LEU A 83 8.46 1.23 -6.10
C LEU A 83 9.37 0.34 -6.95
N ASN A 84 10.44 -0.20 -6.37
CA ASN A 84 11.32 -1.15 -7.05
C ASN A 84 10.81 -2.60 -6.99
N GLY A 85 9.71 -2.87 -6.30
CA GLY A 85 9.12 -4.21 -6.21
C GLY A 85 9.88 -5.15 -5.28
N PHE A 86 10.71 -4.63 -4.38
CA PHE A 86 11.48 -5.44 -3.43
C PHE A 86 10.63 -5.92 -2.26
N ARG A 87 9.46 -5.35 -2.06
CA ARG A 87 8.56 -5.68 -0.97
C ARG A 87 7.10 -5.75 -1.42
N GLN A 88 6.36 -6.67 -0.81
CA GLN A 88 4.93 -6.82 -0.99
C GLN A 88 4.23 -6.31 0.26
N GLN A 89 3.16 -5.56 0.08
CA GLN A 89 2.27 -5.09 1.13
C GLN A 89 0.84 -5.09 0.60
N PHE A 90 -0.11 -5.27 1.48
CA PHE A 90 -1.53 -5.36 1.19
C PHE A 90 -2.28 -4.40 2.10
N ILE A 91 -3.47 -3.99 1.70
CA ILE A 91 -4.25 -3.03 2.48
C ILE A 91 -4.55 -3.55 3.90
N SER A 92 -4.72 -4.87 4.06
CA SER A 92 -5.05 -5.51 5.33
C SER A 92 -3.86 -5.65 6.29
N ASP A 93 -2.60 -5.42 5.84
CA ASP A 93 -1.42 -5.49 6.72
C ASP A 93 -1.18 -4.20 7.51
N PHE A 94 -1.92 -3.13 7.22
CA PHE A 94 -1.74 -1.82 7.85
C PHE A 94 -2.74 -1.58 8.98
N VAL A 95 -2.24 -1.00 10.07
CA VAL A 95 -3.05 -0.40 11.14
C VAL A 95 -2.72 1.08 11.20
N TYR A 96 -3.75 1.92 11.14
CA TYR A 96 -3.61 3.37 11.14
C TYR A 96 -4.16 3.99 12.43
N LYS A 97 -3.57 5.09 12.91
CA LYS A 97 -4.30 5.99 13.80
C LYS A 97 -5.53 6.51 13.08
N ARG A 98 -6.71 6.22 13.63
CA ARG A 98 -8.00 6.59 13.01
C ARG A 98 -8.13 8.10 12.80
N ASN A 99 -7.72 8.91 13.80
CA ASN A 99 -7.78 10.36 13.69
C ASN A 99 -6.93 10.89 12.55
N PHE A 100 -5.75 10.31 12.30
CA PHE A 100 -4.93 10.67 11.14
C PHE A 100 -5.72 10.49 9.83
N LEU A 101 -6.40 9.36 9.64
CA LEU A 101 -7.19 9.12 8.43
C LEU A 101 -8.32 10.14 8.30
N ILE A 102 -9.03 10.46 9.39
CA ILE A 102 -10.14 11.44 9.39
C ILE A 102 -9.65 12.82 9.01
N GLU A 103 -8.56 13.29 9.61
CA GLU A 103 -7.97 14.62 9.37
C GLU A 103 -7.42 14.76 7.94
N ASN A 104 -7.07 13.63 7.30
CA ASN A 104 -6.59 13.60 5.92
C ASN A 104 -7.65 13.15 4.89
N ASN A 105 -8.94 13.27 5.23
CA ASN A 105 -10.09 12.92 4.38
C ASN A 105 -10.20 11.44 4.00
N GLY A 106 -9.69 10.55 4.85
CA GLY A 106 -9.76 9.10 4.67
C GLY A 106 -8.70 8.54 3.71
N PHE A 107 -9.07 7.49 3.01
CA PHE A 107 -8.19 6.85 2.03
C PHE A 107 -8.06 7.69 0.76
N PHE A 108 -6.85 7.79 0.25
CA PHE A 108 -6.56 8.53 -0.97
C PHE A 108 -7.36 7.99 -2.15
N TYR A 109 -8.00 8.90 -2.89
CA TYR A 109 -8.78 8.52 -4.06
C TYR A 109 -7.90 8.38 -5.30
N ASN A 110 -7.93 7.19 -5.92
CA ASN A 110 -7.46 6.98 -7.28
C ASN A 110 -8.42 6.03 -8.01
N LYS A 111 -8.45 6.11 -9.33
CA LYS A 111 -9.26 5.23 -10.18
C LYS A 111 -8.92 3.78 -9.91
N LEU A 112 -9.95 2.92 -9.84
CA LEU A 112 -9.82 1.50 -9.54
C LEU A 112 -9.12 1.21 -8.20
N ALA A 113 -9.05 2.17 -7.29
CA ALA A 113 -8.28 2.12 -6.04
C ALA A 113 -6.78 1.79 -6.23
N TRP A 114 -6.22 1.97 -7.44
CA TRP A 114 -4.82 1.67 -7.71
C TRP A 114 -3.90 2.61 -6.94
N ALA A 115 -2.96 2.00 -6.19
CA ALA A 115 -2.02 2.69 -5.28
C ALA A 115 -2.70 3.57 -4.21
N SER A 116 -4.02 3.46 -3.99
CA SER A 116 -4.71 4.23 -2.96
C SER A 116 -4.25 3.85 -1.56
N ASP A 117 -4.02 2.57 -1.32
CA ASP A 117 -3.42 2.01 -0.11
C ASP A 117 -1.99 2.48 0.10
N ASP A 118 -1.13 2.34 -0.91
CA ASP A 118 0.27 2.79 -0.88
C ASP A 118 0.36 4.30 -0.59
N ILE A 119 -0.43 5.12 -1.29
CA ILE A 119 -0.43 6.58 -1.12
C ILE A 119 -0.94 6.98 0.27
N THR A 120 -2.00 6.33 0.77
CA THR A 120 -2.51 6.59 2.13
C THR A 120 -1.45 6.25 3.17
N ALA A 121 -0.74 5.12 3.00
CA ALA A 121 0.36 4.75 3.88
C ALA A 121 1.51 5.77 3.84
N TYR A 122 1.92 6.25 2.66
CA TYR A 122 2.96 7.27 2.53
C TYR A 122 2.56 8.59 3.18
N GLN A 123 1.29 9.00 3.10
CA GLN A 123 0.81 10.17 3.83
C GLN A 123 0.95 9.99 5.34
N ALA A 124 0.61 8.81 5.86
CA ALA A 124 0.71 8.49 7.27
C ALA A 124 2.17 8.36 7.78
N MET A 125 3.10 7.99 6.91
CA MET A 125 4.54 7.88 7.21
C MET A 125 5.27 9.22 7.26
N ARG A 126 4.65 10.31 6.82
CA ARG A 126 5.34 11.57 6.50
C ARG A 126 6.22 12.09 7.65
N ASP A 127 5.73 12.06 8.88
CA ASP A 127 6.41 12.68 10.02
C ASP A 127 7.27 11.70 10.81
N ASN A 128 6.78 10.47 10.99
CA ASN A 128 7.38 9.49 11.92
C ASN A 128 7.78 8.17 11.25
N GLY A 129 7.66 8.07 9.91
CA GLY A 129 7.88 6.80 9.20
C GLY A 129 6.83 5.74 9.54
N ILE A 130 7.22 4.49 9.46
CA ILE A 130 6.36 3.33 9.74
C ILE A 130 7.05 2.36 10.69
N ILE A 131 6.26 1.68 11.51
CA ILE A 131 6.73 0.64 12.42
C ILE A 131 6.27 -0.72 11.89
N HIS A 132 7.20 -1.67 11.78
CA HIS A 132 6.94 -3.00 11.27
C HIS A 132 7.03 -4.08 12.35
N ILE A 133 6.05 -4.97 12.35
CA ILE A 133 6.05 -6.20 13.14
C ILE A 133 6.47 -7.35 12.23
N ASN A 134 7.65 -7.93 12.45
CA ASN A 134 8.19 -9.00 11.61
C ASN A 134 7.59 -10.40 11.88
N LYS A 135 6.41 -10.45 12.49
CA LYS A 135 5.60 -11.66 12.63
C LYS A 135 4.54 -11.69 11.54
N ALA A 136 4.27 -12.86 10.99
CA ALA A 136 3.17 -13.05 10.04
C ALA A 136 1.85 -13.10 10.82
N LEU A 137 1.20 -11.95 10.91
CA LEU A 137 -0.03 -11.77 11.70
C LEU A 137 -1.29 -11.70 10.81
N LEU A 138 -1.12 -11.57 9.51
CA LEU A 138 -2.18 -11.61 8.51
C LEU A 138 -1.97 -12.80 7.57
N ASN A 139 -3.04 -13.45 7.18
CA ASN A 139 -3.05 -14.40 6.08
C ASN A 139 -3.82 -13.75 4.91
N TYR A 140 -3.06 -13.23 3.93
CA TYR A 140 -3.60 -12.64 2.72
C TYR A 140 -3.99 -13.74 1.73
N ARG A 141 -5.24 -13.76 1.31
CA ARG A 141 -5.74 -14.75 0.35
C ARG A 141 -5.51 -14.29 -1.08
N ARG A 142 -4.73 -15.08 -1.82
CA ARG A 142 -4.55 -14.84 -3.24
C ARG A 142 -5.77 -15.36 -4.00
N SER A 143 -6.58 -14.46 -4.52
CA SER A 143 -7.69 -14.78 -5.42
C SER A 143 -7.30 -14.55 -6.88
N PRO A 144 -7.78 -15.38 -7.85
CA PRO A 144 -7.64 -15.11 -9.27
C PRO A 144 -8.46 -13.89 -9.72
N ILE A 145 -9.50 -13.53 -8.97
CA ILE A 145 -10.37 -12.38 -9.24
C ILE A 145 -10.06 -11.32 -8.19
N THR A 146 -9.36 -10.25 -8.58
CA THR A 146 -9.00 -9.14 -7.71
C THR A 146 -9.51 -7.82 -8.28
N ILE A 147 -9.70 -6.81 -7.43
CA ILE A 147 -10.05 -5.45 -7.85
C ILE A 147 -9.01 -4.92 -8.84
N SER A 148 -7.73 -5.19 -8.60
CA SER A 148 -6.62 -4.77 -9.46
C SER A 148 -6.62 -5.45 -10.84
N SER A 149 -7.28 -6.60 -11.00
CA SER A 149 -7.45 -7.27 -12.30
C SER A 149 -8.64 -6.72 -13.10
N SER A 150 -9.58 -6.05 -12.44
CA SER A 150 -10.79 -5.48 -13.05
C SER A 150 -10.54 -4.16 -13.78
N GLY A 151 -11.54 -3.66 -14.50
CA GLY A 151 -11.52 -2.37 -15.18
C GLY A 151 -10.82 -2.36 -16.53
N SER A 152 -11.13 -1.34 -17.35
CA SER A 152 -10.54 -1.19 -18.68
C SER A 152 -9.07 -0.80 -18.60
N VAL A 153 -8.31 -1.13 -19.66
CA VAL A 153 -6.89 -0.73 -19.80
C VAL A 153 -6.75 0.79 -19.71
N GLU A 154 -7.67 1.52 -20.32
CA GLU A 154 -7.67 2.98 -20.32
C GLU A 154 -7.76 3.54 -18.89
N LEU A 155 -8.69 3.04 -18.06
CA LEU A 155 -8.83 3.45 -16.67
C LEU A 155 -7.57 3.11 -15.86
N LYS A 156 -6.94 1.96 -16.12
CA LYS A 156 -5.69 1.55 -15.48
C LYS A 156 -4.55 2.51 -15.83
N LEU A 157 -4.41 2.88 -17.10
CA LEU A 157 -3.40 3.84 -17.54
C LEU A 157 -3.63 5.24 -16.96
N GLN A 158 -4.89 5.69 -16.86
CA GLN A 158 -5.23 6.93 -16.18
C GLN A 158 -4.89 6.89 -14.68
N ALA A 159 -5.16 5.76 -14.01
CA ALA A 159 -4.79 5.58 -12.60
C ALA A 159 -3.26 5.68 -12.41
N ILE A 160 -2.47 5.08 -13.30
CA ILE A 160 -1.00 5.16 -13.27
C ILE A 160 -0.52 6.61 -13.48
N ILE A 161 -1.13 7.36 -14.42
CA ILE A 161 -0.78 8.77 -14.62
C ILE A 161 -0.99 9.55 -13.32
N TYR A 162 -2.16 9.40 -12.71
CA TYR A 162 -2.52 10.11 -11.48
C TYR A 162 -1.63 9.74 -10.29
N GLU A 163 -1.29 8.46 -10.14
CA GLU A 163 -0.37 7.94 -9.14
C GLU A 163 1.01 8.60 -9.25
N TYR A 164 1.62 8.60 -10.45
CA TYR A 164 2.97 9.15 -10.63
C TYR A 164 3.03 10.66 -10.59
N ASP A 165 1.96 11.35 -10.97
CA ASP A 165 1.83 12.80 -10.80
C ASP A 165 1.73 13.15 -9.31
N TRP A 166 1.03 12.32 -8.52
CA TRP A 166 1.00 12.45 -7.08
C TRP A 166 2.40 12.25 -6.46
N TYR A 167 3.15 11.22 -6.86
CA TYR A 167 4.52 11.00 -6.37
C TYR A 167 5.42 12.21 -6.62
N ASN A 168 5.41 12.75 -7.82
CA ASN A 168 6.19 13.93 -8.15
C ASN A 168 5.84 15.13 -7.25
N LYS A 169 4.55 15.41 -7.09
CA LYS A 169 4.06 16.51 -6.24
C LYS A 169 4.42 16.27 -4.78
N PHE A 170 4.18 15.08 -4.27
CA PHE A 170 4.43 14.73 -2.89
C PHE A 170 5.92 14.83 -2.54
N LEU A 171 6.80 14.26 -3.36
CA LEU A 171 8.24 14.31 -3.17
C LEU A 171 8.79 15.74 -3.26
N SER A 172 8.23 16.59 -4.12
CA SER A 172 8.62 18.01 -4.17
C SER A 172 8.30 18.79 -2.89
N GLN A 173 7.34 18.31 -2.10
CA GLN A 173 6.95 18.90 -0.81
C GLN A 173 7.74 18.33 0.38
N CYS A 174 8.48 17.24 0.19
CA CYS A 174 9.36 16.71 1.23
C CYS A 174 10.60 17.60 1.35
N CYS A 175 10.70 18.32 2.45
CA CYS A 175 11.81 19.24 2.76
C CYS A 175 12.36 18.95 4.16
N ASN A 176 13.53 19.54 4.48
CA ASN A 176 14.22 19.37 5.78
C ASN A 176 14.55 17.91 6.10
N LEU A 177 14.88 17.14 5.06
CA LEU A 177 15.23 15.72 5.17
C LEU A 177 16.66 15.54 5.70
N GLN A 178 16.90 14.38 6.33
CA GLN A 178 18.27 13.96 6.61
C GLN A 178 18.99 13.61 5.30
N GLU A 179 20.32 13.63 5.30
CA GLU A 179 21.16 13.43 4.10
C GLU A 179 20.81 12.15 3.35
N GLN A 180 20.60 11.05 4.08
CA GLN A 180 20.25 9.77 3.46
C GLN A 180 18.88 9.82 2.77
N ASP A 181 17.87 10.40 3.43
CA ASP A 181 16.53 10.52 2.85
C ASP A 181 16.51 11.47 1.64
N GLU A 182 17.29 12.56 1.67
CA GLU A 182 17.43 13.45 0.52
C GLU A 182 18.06 12.71 -0.69
N LEU A 183 19.07 11.88 -0.46
CA LEU A 183 19.66 11.05 -1.51
C LEU A 183 18.64 10.07 -2.09
N ILE A 184 17.88 9.37 -1.23
CA ILE A 184 16.83 8.43 -1.67
C ILE A 184 15.75 9.15 -2.48
N LYS A 185 15.31 10.34 -2.04
CA LYS A 185 14.36 11.18 -2.77
C LYS A 185 14.85 11.50 -4.18
N GLN A 186 16.12 11.90 -4.31
CA GLN A 186 16.71 12.21 -5.61
C GLN A 186 16.76 10.98 -6.53
N ILE A 187 17.10 9.81 -5.98
CA ILE A 187 17.07 8.54 -6.72
C ILE A 187 15.67 8.22 -7.20
N ILE A 188 14.66 8.32 -6.32
CA ILE A 188 13.26 8.08 -6.69
C ILE A 188 12.85 9.03 -7.82
N LEU A 189 13.05 10.33 -7.66
CA LEU A 189 12.69 11.35 -8.66
C LEU A 189 13.33 11.08 -10.02
N LYS A 190 14.61 10.70 -10.04
CA LYS A 190 15.36 10.33 -11.25
C LYS A 190 14.72 9.14 -11.97
N ASP A 191 14.26 8.14 -11.21
CA ASP A 191 13.77 6.89 -11.77
C ASP A 191 12.24 6.88 -12.03
N LEU A 192 11.47 7.88 -11.55
CA LEU A 192 10.01 7.89 -11.64
C LEU A 192 9.48 7.65 -13.06
N ASN A 193 10.03 8.32 -14.06
CA ASN A 193 9.59 8.16 -15.45
C ASN A 193 9.85 6.73 -15.98
N LYS A 194 10.98 6.14 -15.61
CA LYS A 194 11.31 4.74 -15.95
C LYS A 194 10.34 3.77 -15.28
N LEU A 195 10.04 3.98 -13.99
CA LEU A 195 9.11 3.16 -13.23
C LEU A 195 7.68 3.27 -13.77
N LYS A 196 7.21 4.50 -14.08
CA LYS A 196 5.92 4.74 -14.74
C LYS A 196 5.82 3.97 -16.06
N ARG A 197 6.86 4.07 -16.91
CA ARG A 197 6.90 3.36 -18.19
C ARG A 197 6.86 1.84 -18.00
N LYS A 198 7.62 1.30 -17.04
CA LYS A 198 7.62 -0.13 -16.71
C LYS A 198 6.22 -0.59 -16.30
N LYS A 199 5.54 0.16 -15.42
CA LYS A 199 4.18 -0.14 -14.96
C LYS A 199 3.16 -0.10 -16.11
N ASN A 200 3.25 0.90 -17.00
CA ASN A 200 2.41 0.98 -18.20
C ASN A 200 2.59 -0.23 -19.12
N ILE A 201 3.84 -0.60 -19.43
CA ILE A 201 4.14 -1.76 -20.31
C ILE A 201 3.59 -3.05 -19.68
N HIS A 202 3.82 -3.24 -18.38
CA HIS A 202 3.30 -4.40 -17.67
C HIS A 202 1.76 -4.45 -17.74
N THR A 203 1.08 -3.33 -17.47
CA THR A 203 -0.38 -3.23 -17.54
C THR A 203 -0.91 -3.57 -18.93
N LEU A 204 -0.29 -3.05 -19.99
CA LEU A 204 -0.67 -3.37 -21.37
C LEU A 204 -0.45 -4.86 -21.71
N ALA A 205 0.70 -5.42 -21.31
CA ALA A 205 1.02 -6.82 -21.57
C ALA A 205 0.01 -7.77 -20.90
N TYR A 206 -0.31 -7.55 -19.63
CA TYR A 206 -1.27 -8.38 -18.89
C TYR A 206 -2.74 -8.19 -19.33
N SER A 207 -3.05 -7.06 -19.93
CA SER A 207 -4.40 -6.81 -20.47
C SER A 207 -4.66 -7.45 -21.84
N GLY A 208 -3.71 -8.24 -22.34
CA GLY A 208 -3.85 -8.93 -23.62
C GLY A 208 -3.65 -8.03 -24.85
N PHE A 209 -3.26 -6.77 -24.65
CA PHE A 209 -3.05 -5.84 -25.76
C PHE A 209 -1.93 -6.28 -26.72
N PHE A 210 -0.93 -7.04 -26.21
CA PHE A 210 0.15 -7.63 -26.99
C PHE A 210 -0.06 -9.12 -27.31
N ASN A 211 -1.03 -9.77 -26.71
CA ASN A 211 -1.41 -11.11 -27.11
C ASN A 211 -2.24 -10.98 -28.38
N GLY A 212 -1.61 -11.05 -29.54
CA GLY A 212 -2.21 -10.98 -30.86
C GLY A 212 -3.29 -12.03 -31.11
N LYS A 213 -4.29 -12.12 -30.25
CA LYS A 213 -5.57 -12.73 -30.51
C LYS A 213 -6.33 -11.74 -31.38
N SER A 214 -5.89 -11.76 -32.65
CA SER A 214 -6.74 -11.90 -33.81
C SER A 214 -7.97 -11.01 -33.79
N TYR A 215 -7.84 -9.93 -34.47
CA TYR A 215 -8.89 -9.53 -35.39
C TYR A 215 -8.54 -10.17 -36.75
N PHE A 216 -8.98 -11.38 -36.96
CA PHE A 216 -9.31 -11.98 -38.26
C PHE A 216 -10.66 -12.65 -38.10
#